data_7b6e8f3738ac1c5b3d7934a2e8b4596a
#
_entry.id   7b6e8f3738ac1c5b3d7934a2e8b4596a
#
_cell.length_a   1.000
_cell.length_b   1.000
_cell.length_c   1.000
_cell.angle_alpha   90.00
_cell.angle_beta   90.00
_cell.angle_gamma   90.00
#
_symmetry.space_group_name_H-M   'P 1'
#
loop_
_entity.id
_entity.type
_entity.pdbx_description
1 polymer ?
#
loop_
_entity_poly.entity_id
_entity_poly.type
_entity_poly.pdbx_seq_one_letter_code
_entity_poly.pdbx_strand_id
1 'polypeptide(L)'
;MTVFFSQLINGLSLGSIYALIALGYSMVYGIILLLNFAHGDVIMVGAYMSWFVMNQLGFGPVTAVCATVITCTLLGVVIEKVAYTPLRSAPRISLLITAIGVSFFLEYTAELLMGSGAKVIPSYFEARTFYFGKVPVGLTSVITLVVTVLSMLVLTFLVQKTKLGKAMRAVSEDMDAARLMGINVNSTISFTFAVGSALAGIGAVLYCCSYPQATPTMGSMLGLKAFVAAVLGGIGSIPGAMIGGIAIGLCECFVSAIGLSAWKVAVTFAILIIVLLFKPTGFLGRKVQEKV
;
A
#
# COMPACT_ATOMS: atom_id res chain seq x y z
N MET A 1 -28.77 5.45 13.90
CA MET A 1 -28.77 4.59 12.70
C MET A 1 -28.01 5.24 11.53
N THR A 2 -28.35 6.44 11.07
CA THR A 2 -27.65 7.13 9.96
C THR A 2 -26.17 7.32 10.20
N VAL A 3 -25.74 7.77 11.40
CA VAL A 3 -24.32 7.95 11.75
C VAL A 3 -23.56 6.62 11.67
N PHE A 4 -24.13 5.53 12.17
CA PHE A 4 -23.49 4.21 12.10
C PHE A 4 -23.23 3.77 10.63
N PHE A 5 -24.22 3.87 9.77
CA PHE A 5 -24.06 3.52 8.35
C PHE A 5 -23.08 4.43 7.61
N SER A 6 -23.09 5.75 7.92
CA SER A 6 -22.09 6.68 7.35
C SER A 6 -20.69 6.32 7.79
N GLN A 7 -20.45 5.97 9.05
CA GLN A 7 -19.13 5.55 9.53
C GLN A 7 -18.70 4.21 8.96
N LEU A 8 -19.63 3.30 8.73
CA LEU A 8 -19.35 2.03 8.06
C LEU A 8 -18.86 2.26 6.62
N ILE A 9 -19.53 3.13 5.86
CA ILE A 9 -19.13 3.46 4.49
C ILE A 9 -17.77 4.18 4.46
N ASN A 10 -17.56 5.15 5.36
CA ASN A 10 -16.29 5.84 5.48
C ASN A 10 -15.16 4.89 5.89
N GLY A 11 -15.44 3.96 6.81
CA GLY A 11 -14.50 2.93 7.24
C GLY A 11 -14.16 1.94 6.12
N LEU A 12 -15.15 1.55 5.31
CA LEU A 12 -14.91 0.73 4.12
C LEU A 12 -14.06 1.48 3.09
N SER A 13 -14.32 2.77 2.87
CA SER A 13 -13.54 3.60 1.94
C SER A 13 -12.09 3.74 2.40
N LEU A 14 -11.86 4.14 3.66
CA LEU A 14 -10.52 4.27 4.23
C LEU A 14 -9.80 2.92 4.29
N GLY A 15 -10.51 1.88 4.72
CA GLY A 15 -9.99 0.51 4.77
C GLY A 15 -9.62 -0.03 3.39
N SER A 16 -10.33 0.37 2.35
CA SER A 16 -10.01 0.01 0.97
C SER A 16 -8.66 0.61 0.52
N ILE A 17 -8.36 1.86 0.91
CA ILE A 17 -7.06 2.47 0.65
C ILE A 17 -5.95 1.69 1.38
N TYR A 18 -6.12 1.42 2.66
CA TYR A 18 -5.15 0.62 3.42
C TYR A 18 -4.99 -0.79 2.85
N ALA A 19 -6.08 -1.42 2.41
CA ALA A 19 -6.05 -2.73 1.77
C ALA A 19 -5.23 -2.72 0.48
N LEU A 20 -5.42 -1.71 -0.38
CA LEU A 20 -4.70 -1.59 -1.64
C LEU A 20 -3.19 -1.45 -1.42
N ILE A 21 -2.79 -0.61 -0.45
CA ILE A 21 -1.39 -0.44 -0.08
C ILE A 21 -0.83 -1.73 0.55
N ALA A 22 -1.61 -2.36 1.44
CA ALA A 22 -1.25 -3.64 2.06
C ALA A 22 -1.10 -4.79 1.05
N LEU A 23 -1.85 -4.76 -0.07
CA LEU A 23 -1.65 -5.69 -1.18
C LEU A 23 -0.25 -5.55 -1.78
N GLY A 24 0.24 -4.32 -1.97
CA GLY A 24 1.61 -4.06 -2.44
C GLY A 24 2.66 -4.62 -1.47
N TYR A 25 2.50 -4.38 -0.17
CA TYR A 25 3.36 -4.98 0.87
C TYR A 25 3.33 -6.51 0.84
N SER A 26 2.13 -7.09 0.86
CA SER A 26 1.95 -8.54 0.89
C SER A 26 2.54 -9.22 -0.35
N MET A 27 2.47 -8.56 -1.50
CA MET A 27 3.04 -9.09 -2.74
C MET A 27 4.56 -9.15 -2.69
N VAL A 28 5.22 -8.06 -2.27
CA VAL A 28 6.69 -8.00 -2.15
C VAL A 28 7.16 -8.97 -1.07
N TYR A 29 6.55 -8.93 0.12
CA TYR A 29 6.92 -9.82 1.22
C TYR A 29 6.68 -11.30 0.88
N GLY A 30 5.60 -11.63 0.21
CA GLY A 30 5.26 -13.00 -0.15
C GLY A 30 6.27 -13.68 -1.08
N ILE A 31 7.15 -12.92 -1.73
CA ILE A 31 8.15 -13.45 -2.66
C ILE A 31 9.57 -13.39 -2.08
N ILE A 32 9.92 -12.31 -1.39
CA ILE A 32 11.30 -12.07 -0.94
C ILE A 32 11.44 -12.26 0.56
N LEU A 33 10.33 -12.35 1.30
CA LEU A 33 10.28 -12.40 2.78
C LEU A 33 10.96 -11.19 3.44
N LEU A 34 10.94 -10.03 2.77
CA LEU A 34 11.51 -8.78 3.24
C LEU A 34 10.47 -7.67 3.29
N LEU A 35 10.50 -6.92 4.37
CA LEU A 35 9.65 -5.73 4.55
C LEU A 35 10.27 -4.53 3.84
N ASN A 36 9.53 -3.92 2.95
CA ASN A 36 9.94 -2.69 2.28
C ASN A 36 9.31 -1.47 2.97
N PHE A 37 9.95 -0.92 4.00
CA PHE A 37 9.43 0.28 4.68
C PHE A 37 9.36 1.51 3.78
N ALA A 38 10.19 1.60 2.74
CA ALA A 38 10.12 2.67 1.75
C ALA A 38 8.84 2.65 0.88
N HIS A 39 8.01 1.58 0.97
CA HIS A 39 6.78 1.47 0.17
C HIS A 39 5.76 2.59 0.49
N GLY A 40 5.71 3.05 1.74
CA GLY A 40 4.91 4.21 2.12
C GLY A 40 5.38 5.49 1.42
N ASP A 41 6.68 5.68 1.29
CA ASP A 41 7.25 6.88 0.67
C ASP A 41 7.13 6.86 -0.84
N VAL A 42 7.00 5.70 -1.47
CA VAL A 42 6.57 5.59 -2.88
C VAL A 42 5.18 6.23 -3.05
N ILE A 43 4.26 6.06 -2.08
CA ILE A 43 2.93 6.71 -2.11
C ILE A 43 3.07 8.23 -1.98
N MET A 44 3.93 8.69 -1.08
CA MET A 44 4.23 10.11 -0.90
C MET A 44 4.75 10.73 -2.21
N VAL A 45 5.73 10.10 -2.86
CA VAL A 45 6.26 10.55 -4.16
C VAL A 45 5.15 10.57 -5.21
N GLY A 46 4.26 9.57 -5.20
CA GLY A 46 3.08 9.55 -6.06
C GLY A 46 2.15 10.73 -5.84
N ALA A 47 1.88 11.09 -4.58
CA ALA A 47 1.07 12.26 -4.24
C ALA A 47 1.70 13.57 -4.73
N TYR A 48 3.02 13.74 -4.53
CA TYR A 48 3.74 14.89 -5.05
C TYR A 48 3.77 14.95 -6.58
N MET A 49 3.91 13.80 -7.25
CA MET A 49 3.85 13.76 -8.72
C MET A 49 2.46 14.15 -9.22
N SER A 50 1.42 13.72 -8.55
CA SER A 50 0.05 14.12 -8.87
C SER A 50 -0.14 15.64 -8.71
N TRP A 51 0.33 16.20 -7.59
CA TRP A 51 0.32 17.63 -7.35
C TRP A 51 1.10 18.38 -8.45
N PHE A 52 2.28 17.90 -8.80
CA PHE A 52 3.14 18.55 -9.82
C PHE A 52 2.46 18.58 -11.18
N VAL A 53 1.88 17.46 -11.62
CA VAL A 53 1.21 17.35 -12.92
C VAL A 53 -0.03 18.24 -12.99
N MET A 54 -0.84 18.30 -11.92
CA MET A 54 -2.09 19.07 -11.92
C MET A 54 -1.88 20.56 -11.65
N ASN A 55 -0.95 20.93 -10.74
CA ASN A 55 -0.76 22.33 -10.35
C ASN A 55 0.34 23.04 -11.13
N GLN A 56 1.45 22.37 -11.45
CA GLN A 56 2.57 23.04 -12.12
C GLN A 56 2.47 22.91 -13.64
N LEU A 57 2.08 21.74 -14.13
CA LEU A 57 1.95 21.50 -15.56
C LEU A 57 0.56 21.81 -16.10
N GLY A 58 -0.46 21.95 -15.23
CA GLY A 58 -1.83 22.25 -15.62
C GLY A 58 -2.54 21.13 -16.38
N PHE A 59 -2.03 19.89 -16.32
CA PHE A 59 -2.67 18.76 -16.99
C PHE A 59 -3.88 18.24 -16.22
N GLY A 60 -4.75 17.56 -16.95
CA GLY A 60 -5.99 17.00 -16.39
C GLY A 60 -5.76 15.81 -15.44
N PRO A 61 -6.83 15.41 -14.71
CA PRO A 61 -6.76 14.33 -13.72
C PRO A 61 -6.28 12.97 -14.27
N VAL A 62 -6.67 12.62 -15.50
CA VAL A 62 -6.29 11.36 -16.14
C VAL A 62 -4.77 11.28 -16.35
N THR A 63 -4.16 12.35 -16.84
CA THR A 63 -2.70 12.44 -17.03
C THR A 63 -1.97 12.36 -15.69
N ALA A 64 -2.52 13.00 -14.64
CA ALA A 64 -1.98 12.92 -13.29
C ALA A 64 -1.99 11.48 -12.75
N VAL A 65 -3.09 10.73 -12.93
CA VAL A 65 -3.18 9.31 -12.53
C VAL A 65 -2.12 8.49 -13.26
N CYS A 66 -2.03 8.61 -14.60
CA CYS A 66 -1.04 7.86 -15.39
C CYS A 66 0.39 8.19 -14.96
N ALA A 67 0.72 9.48 -14.82
CA ALA A 67 2.05 9.92 -14.40
C ALA A 67 2.40 9.41 -13.00
N THR A 68 1.46 9.46 -12.05
CA THR A 68 1.64 8.95 -10.69
C THR A 68 1.95 7.45 -10.68
N VAL A 69 1.15 6.64 -11.38
CA VAL A 69 1.37 5.19 -11.43
C VAL A 69 2.69 4.84 -12.10
N ILE A 70 3.04 5.51 -13.21
CA ILE A 70 4.31 5.29 -13.90
C ILE A 70 5.48 5.66 -13.00
N THR A 71 5.46 6.84 -12.37
CA THR A 71 6.54 7.31 -11.48
C THR A 71 6.72 6.37 -10.29
N CYS A 72 5.63 5.96 -9.62
CA CYS A 72 5.70 5.01 -8.52
C CYS A 72 6.27 3.66 -8.97
N THR A 73 5.86 3.16 -10.14
CA THR A 73 6.36 1.90 -10.71
C THR A 73 7.86 1.97 -10.98
N LEU A 74 8.31 3.03 -11.64
CA LEU A 74 9.73 3.25 -11.92
C LEU A 74 10.54 3.39 -10.64
N LEU A 75 10.07 4.20 -9.69
CA LEU A 75 10.72 4.38 -8.39
C LEU A 75 10.86 3.04 -7.65
N GLY A 76 9.82 2.21 -7.63
CA GLY A 76 9.88 0.90 -7.01
C GLY A 76 10.93 -0.02 -7.63
N VAL A 77 11.06 -0.02 -8.96
CA VAL A 77 12.11 -0.78 -9.66
C VAL A 77 13.50 -0.20 -9.37
N VAL A 78 13.63 1.12 -9.29
CA VAL A 78 14.91 1.77 -8.92
C VAL A 78 15.32 1.39 -7.50
N ILE A 79 14.41 1.47 -6.54
CA ILE A 79 14.64 1.07 -5.14
C ILE A 79 15.07 -0.40 -5.09
N GLU A 80 14.40 -1.28 -5.80
CA GLU A 80 14.77 -2.70 -5.86
C GLU A 80 16.19 -2.89 -6.40
N LYS A 81 16.52 -2.29 -7.53
CA LYS A 81 17.82 -2.47 -8.18
C LYS A 81 18.97 -1.84 -7.42
N VAL A 82 18.76 -0.64 -6.85
CA VAL A 82 19.82 0.13 -6.20
C VAL A 82 20.01 -0.29 -4.75
N ALA A 83 18.92 -0.49 -4.01
CA ALA A 83 18.99 -0.74 -2.57
C ALA A 83 18.90 -2.24 -2.22
N TYR A 84 18.03 -3.00 -2.88
CA TYR A 84 17.78 -4.39 -2.47
C TYR A 84 18.63 -5.41 -3.22
N THR A 85 18.85 -5.25 -4.53
CA THR A 85 19.61 -6.21 -5.33
C THR A 85 21.04 -6.43 -4.83
N PRO A 86 21.83 -5.38 -4.45
CA PRO A 86 23.19 -5.56 -3.96
C PRO A 86 23.26 -6.28 -2.60
N LEU A 87 22.19 -6.18 -1.80
CA LEU A 87 22.16 -6.68 -0.43
C LEU A 87 21.42 -8.02 -0.27
N ARG A 88 21.00 -8.68 -1.35
CA ARG A 88 20.22 -9.93 -1.28
C ARG A 88 20.93 -11.07 -0.56
N SER A 89 22.27 -11.11 -0.58
CA SER A 89 23.08 -12.08 0.16
C SER A 89 23.43 -11.63 1.57
N ALA A 90 23.07 -10.40 1.95
CA ALA A 90 23.35 -9.87 3.28
C ALA A 90 22.33 -10.38 4.31
N PRO A 91 22.65 -10.30 5.62
CA PRO A 91 21.68 -10.61 6.68
C PRO A 91 20.40 -9.79 6.56
N ARG A 92 19.26 -10.37 6.93
CA ARG A 92 17.93 -9.73 6.86
C ARG A 92 17.87 -8.35 7.55
N ILE A 93 18.64 -8.17 8.62
CA ILE A 93 18.75 -6.90 9.35
C ILE A 93 19.35 -5.80 8.46
N SER A 94 20.35 -6.09 7.63
CA SER A 94 20.94 -5.10 6.73
C SER A 94 19.94 -4.58 5.70
N LEU A 95 19.10 -5.46 5.18
CA LEU A 95 18.03 -5.09 4.25
C LEU A 95 16.95 -4.24 4.92
N LEU A 96 16.60 -4.55 6.17
CA LEU A 96 15.64 -3.77 6.95
C LEU A 96 16.17 -2.35 7.23
N ILE A 97 17.43 -2.22 7.66
CA ILE A 97 18.08 -0.92 7.88
C ILE A 97 18.15 -0.13 6.58
N THR A 98 18.49 -0.78 5.46
CA THR A 98 18.50 -0.14 4.14
C THR A 98 17.13 0.36 3.73
N ALA A 99 16.07 -0.42 3.97
CA ALA A 99 14.70 0.01 3.70
C ALA A 99 14.31 1.28 4.47
N ILE A 100 14.69 1.35 5.76
CA ILE A 100 14.47 2.54 6.59
C ILE A 100 15.32 3.70 6.09
N GLY A 101 16.58 3.46 5.72
CA GLY A 101 17.46 4.49 5.14
C GLY A 101 16.92 5.07 3.84
N VAL A 102 16.39 4.23 2.94
CA VAL A 102 15.73 4.69 1.69
C VAL A 102 14.47 5.48 2.00
N SER A 103 13.67 5.05 2.99
CA SER A 103 12.49 5.77 3.45
C SER A 103 12.85 7.20 3.87
N PHE A 104 13.78 7.37 4.80
CA PHE A 104 14.23 8.69 5.23
C PHE A 104 14.87 9.51 4.10
N PHE A 105 15.64 8.87 3.22
CA PHE A 105 16.21 9.55 2.07
C PHE A 105 15.12 10.16 1.17
N LEU A 106 14.05 9.41 0.89
CA LEU A 106 12.93 9.90 0.08
C LEU A 106 12.16 11.01 0.80
N GLU A 107 11.88 10.85 2.10
CA GLU A 107 11.15 11.80 2.92
C GLU A 107 11.88 13.15 3.00
N TYR A 108 13.16 13.15 3.39
CA TYR A 108 13.95 14.38 3.49
C TYR A 108 14.28 14.99 2.12
N THR A 109 14.43 14.18 1.07
CA THR A 109 14.58 14.70 -0.29
C THR A 109 13.30 15.41 -0.74
N ALA A 110 12.13 14.84 -0.45
CA ALA A 110 10.86 15.49 -0.75
C ALA A 110 10.70 16.79 0.04
N GLU A 111 11.07 16.82 1.33
CA GLU A 111 11.04 18.02 2.15
C GLU A 111 11.98 19.11 1.63
N LEU A 112 13.18 18.74 1.21
CA LEU A 112 14.16 19.68 0.65
C LEU A 112 13.70 20.30 -0.68
N LEU A 113 13.12 19.50 -1.56
CA LEU A 113 12.71 19.94 -2.90
C LEU A 113 11.36 20.66 -2.91
N MET A 114 10.41 20.20 -2.08
CA MET A 114 9.02 20.68 -2.08
C MET A 114 8.70 21.57 -0.89
N GLY A 115 9.58 21.59 0.13
CA GLY A 115 9.36 22.28 1.42
C GLY A 115 8.51 21.44 2.37
N SER A 116 8.50 21.82 3.66
CA SER A 116 7.79 21.12 4.74
C SER A 116 6.26 21.34 4.73
N GLY A 117 5.77 22.35 3.97
CA GLY A 117 4.35 22.69 3.92
C GLY A 117 3.51 21.73 3.10
N ALA A 118 2.26 21.52 3.53
CA ALA A 118 1.30 20.72 2.78
C ALA A 118 0.99 21.36 1.42
N LYS A 119 1.06 20.55 0.36
CA LYS A 119 0.70 20.96 -1.01
C LYS A 119 -0.72 20.51 -1.30
N VAL A 120 -1.60 21.46 -1.59
CA VAL A 120 -3.00 21.18 -1.93
C VAL A 120 -3.10 20.64 -3.34
N ILE A 121 -3.76 19.50 -3.50
CA ILE A 121 -3.99 18.83 -4.77
C ILE A 121 -5.41 19.17 -5.25
N PRO A 122 -5.60 19.60 -6.52
CA PRO A 122 -6.92 19.80 -7.07
C PRO A 122 -7.76 18.52 -7.07
N SER A 123 -9.08 18.68 -7.03
CA SER A 123 -10.00 17.54 -7.06
C SER A 123 -9.89 16.78 -8.39
N TYR A 124 -9.75 15.45 -8.33
CA TYR A 124 -9.73 14.58 -9.52
C TYR A 124 -11.12 14.45 -10.16
N PHE A 125 -12.16 14.55 -9.36
CA PHE A 125 -13.55 14.38 -9.77
C PHE A 125 -14.40 15.46 -9.12
N GLU A 126 -15.51 15.81 -9.78
CA GLU A 126 -16.55 16.61 -9.16
C GLU A 126 -17.09 15.90 -7.92
N ALA A 127 -17.23 16.64 -6.83
CA ALA A 127 -17.78 16.10 -5.57
C ALA A 127 -19.28 15.81 -5.78
N ARG A 128 -19.61 14.54 -6.07
CA ARG A 128 -20.99 14.05 -6.17
C ARG A 128 -21.29 13.17 -4.97
N THR A 129 -22.42 13.42 -4.34
CA THR A 129 -22.90 12.63 -3.21
C THR A 129 -24.18 11.91 -3.62
N PHE A 130 -24.20 10.61 -3.50
CA PHE A 130 -25.40 9.79 -3.70
C PHE A 130 -26.08 9.60 -2.34
N TYR A 131 -27.39 9.63 -2.31
CA TYR A 131 -28.17 9.40 -1.11
C TYR A 131 -28.83 8.02 -1.17
N PHE A 132 -28.38 7.10 -0.32
CA PHE A 132 -29.09 5.85 -0.09
C PHE A 132 -30.05 6.03 1.11
N GLY A 133 -31.27 6.44 0.82
CA GLY A 133 -32.22 6.87 1.85
C GLY A 133 -31.73 8.14 2.53
N LYS A 134 -31.36 8.02 3.84
CA LYS A 134 -30.82 9.14 4.65
C LYS A 134 -29.29 9.12 4.79
N VAL A 135 -28.61 8.16 4.15
CA VAL A 135 -27.16 8.00 4.27
C VAL A 135 -26.46 8.62 3.05
N PRO A 136 -25.62 9.65 3.23
CA PRO A 136 -24.84 10.21 2.13
C PRO A 136 -23.64 9.31 1.83
N VAL A 137 -23.44 8.97 0.55
CA VAL A 137 -22.31 8.19 0.03
C VAL A 137 -21.58 9.03 -1.00
N GLY A 138 -20.35 9.41 -0.72
CA GLY A 138 -19.51 10.16 -1.65
C GLY A 138 -19.09 9.30 -2.84
N LEU A 139 -19.07 9.89 -4.04
CA LEU A 139 -18.59 9.23 -5.27
C LEU A 139 -17.17 8.67 -5.07
N THR A 140 -16.29 9.41 -4.38
CA THR A 140 -14.91 8.99 -4.05
C THR A 140 -14.90 7.66 -3.30
N SER A 141 -15.79 7.47 -2.31
CA SER A 141 -15.86 6.21 -1.54
C SER A 141 -16.24 5.02 -2.41
N VAL A 142 -17.19 5.22 -3.35
CA VAL A 142 -17.60 4.16 -4.29
C VAL A 142 -16.45 3.81 -5.22
N ILE A 143 -15.79 4.82 -5.82
CA ILE A 143 -14.65 4.61 -6.72
C ILE A 143 -13.53 3.87 -5.99
N THR A 144 -13.19 4.30 -4.77
CA THR A 144 -12.13 3.68 -3.96
C THR A 144 -12.41 2.20 -3.72
N LEU A 145 -13.63 1.85 -3.31
CA LEU A 145 -14.02 0.46 -3.08
C LEU A 145 -13.93 -0.38 -4.36
N VAL A 146 -14.49 0.13 -5.46
CA VAL A 146 -14.50 -0.58 -6.76
C VAL A 146 -13.07 -0.78 -7.27
N VAL A 147 -12.24 0.25 -7.27
CA VAL A 147 -10.85 0.16 -7.72
C VAL A 147 -10.04 -0.82 -6.85
N THR A 148 -10.25 -0.81 -5.53
CA THR A 148 -9.57 -1.75 -4.63
C THR A 148 -9.97 -3.21 -4.90
N VAL A 149 -11.26 -3.48 -5.04
CA VAL A 149 -11.74 -4.84 -5.35
C VAL A 149 -11.23 -5.29 -6.73
N LEU A 150 -11.28 -4.42 -7.73
CA LEU A 150 -10.76 -4.72 -9.07
C LEU A 150 -9.25 -5.00 -9.04
N SER A 151 -8.49 -4.18 -8.32
CA SER A 151 -7.04 -4.37 -8.16
C SER A 151 -6.72 -5.70 -7.47
N MET A 152 -7.48 -6.10 -6.45
CA MET A 152 -7.34 -7.41 -5.81
C MET A 152 -7.62 -8.56 -6.78
N LEU A 153 -8.69 -8.46 -7.58
CA LEU A 153 -9.04 -9.50 -8.56
C LEU A 153 -7.97 -9.62 -9.65
N VAL A 154 -7.51 -8.49 -10.18
CA VAL A 154 -6.44 -8.44 -11.18
C VAL A 154 -5.14 -9.03 -10.61
N LEU A 155 -4.76 -8.64 -9.39
CA LEU A 155 -3.57 -9.15 -8.74
C LEU A 155 -3.67 -10.66 -8.46
N THR A 156 -4.82 -11.12 -7.97
CA THR A 156 -5.08 -12.55 -7.73
C THR A 156 -4.99 -13.34 -9.03
N PHE A 157 -5.59 -12.84 -10.11
CA PHE A 157 -5.49 -13.45 -11.43
C PHE A 157 -4.03 -13.49 -11.92
N LEU A 158 -3.30 -12.36 -11.81
CA LEU A 158 -1.90 -12.25 -12.19
C LEU A 158 -1.05 -13.29 -11.45
N VAL A 159 -1.17 -13.38 -10.12
CA VAL A 159 -0.35 -14.28 -9.30
C VAL A 159 -0.75 -15.74 -9.49
N GLN A 160 -2.05 -16.06 -9.64
CA GLN A 160 -2.50 -17.46 -9.70
C GLN A 160 -2.50 -18.06 -11.09
N LYS A 161 -2.81 -17.27 -12.13
CA LYS A 161 -3.11 -17.78 -13.48
C LYS A 161 -2.04 -17.46 -14.52
N THR A 162 -1.15 -16.47 -14.30
CA THR A 162 -0.15 -16.09 -15.31
C THR A 162 1.17 -16.86 -15.17
N LYS A 163 1.98 -16.87 -16.25
CA LYS A 163 3.34 -17.43 -16.23
C LYS A 163 4.25 -16.69 -15.24
N LEU A 164 4.11 -15.35 -15.17
CA LEU A 164 4.85 -14.51 -14.22
C LEU A 164 4.45 -14.84 -12.77
N GLY A 165 3.17 -15.04 -12.50
CA GLY A 165 2.70 -15.45 -11.18
C GLY A 165 3.19 -16.83 -10.77
N LYS A 166 3.33 -17.77 -11.72
CA LYS A 166 3.99 -19.07 -11.47
C LYS A 166 5.46 -18.89 -11.10
N ALA A 167 6.19 -18.04 -11.84
CA ALA A 167 7.58 -17.72 -11.53
C ALA A 167 7.72 -17.07 -10.15
N MET A 168 6.83 -16.13 -9.79
CA MET A 168 6.79 -15.52 -8.47
C MET A 168 6.65 -16.55 -7.35
N ARG A 169 5.71 -17.49 -7.48
CA ARG A 169 5.50 -18.54 -6.47
C ARG A 169 6.68 -19.51 -6.39
N ALA A 170 7.28 -19.88 -7.52
CA ALA A 170 8.47 -20.71 -7.52
C ALA A 170 9.64 -20.04 -6.80
N VAL A 171 9.87 -18.74 -7.07
CA VAL A 171 10.91 -17.94 -6.40
C VAL A 171 10.64 -17.80 -4.90
N SER A 172 9.37 -17.71 -4.48
CA SER A 172 9.01 -17.60 -3.06
C SER A 172 9.23 -18.91 -2.28
N GLU A 173 9.16 -20.05 -2.95
CA GLU A 173 9.40 -21.37 -2.32
C GLU A 173 10.91 -21.65 -2.20
N ASP A 174 11.66 -21.49 -3.31
CA ASP A 174 13.10 -21.71 -3.34
C ASP A 174 13.73 -20.97 -4.53
N MET A 175 14.56 -19.96 -4.23
CA MET A 175 15.22 -19.14 -5.26
C MET A 175 16.25 -19.93 -6.10
N ASP A 176 16.96 -20.87 -5.48
CA ASP A 176 18.02 -21.59 -6.14
C ASP A 176 17.42 -22.72 -7.00
N ALA A 177 16.42 -23.42 -6.51
CA ALA A 177 15.67 -24.37 -7.33
C ALA A 177 14.96 -23.68 -8.50
N ALA A 178 14.40 -22.48 -8.32
CA ALA A 178 13.80 -21.71 -9.39
C ALA A 178 14.83 -21.32 -10.49
N ARG A 179 16.06 -20.96 -10.09
CA ARG A 179 17.16 -20.69 -11.03
C ARG A 179 17.52 -21.93 -11.85
N LEU A 180 17.62 -23.09 -11.21
CA LEU A 180 17.92 -24.36 -11.88
C LEU A 180 16.83 -24.73 -12.89
N MET A 181 15.60 -24.36 -12.64
CA MET A 181 14.45 -24.55 -13.54
C MET A 181 14.38 -23.49 -14.65
N GLY A 182 15.39 -22.61 -14.80
CA GLY A 182 15.49 -21.60 -15.85
C GLY A 182 14.67 -20.32 -15.58
N ILE A 183 14.18 -20.11 -14.36
CA ILE A 183 13.46 -18.88 -14.00
C ILE A 183 14.47 -17.76 -13.69
N ASN A 184 14.32 -16.63 -14.38
CA ASN A 184 15.11 -15.44 -14.06
C ASN A 184 14.60 -14.78 -12.78
N VAL A 185 15.23 -15.13 -11.64
CA VAL A 185 14.86 -14.63 -10.31
C VAL A 185 14.92 -13.11 -10.23
N ASN A 186 15.96 -12.48 -10.81
CA ASN A 186 16.10 -11.02 -10.77
C ASN A 186 14.95 -10.32 -11.48
N SER A 187 14.59 -10.76 -12.68
CA SER A 187 13.46 -10.20 -13.42
C SER A 187 12.12 -10.41 -12.68
N THR A 188 11.95 -11.57 -12.07
CA THR A 188 10.73 -11.88 -11.29
C THR A 188 10.58 -10.96 -10.09
N ILE A 189 11.67 -10.69 -9.37
CA ILE A 189 11.67 -9.79 -8.22
C ILE A 189 11.42 -8.34 -8.66
N SER A 190 12.13 -7.85 -9.70
CA SER A 190 11.91 -6.50 -10.23
C SER A 190 10.47 -6.30 -10.71
N PHE A 191 9.88 -7.30 -11.36
CA PHE A 191 8.47 -7.27 -11.75
C PHE A 191 7.53 -7.21 -10.54
N THR A 192 7.85 -7.92 -9.46
CA THR A 192 7.08 -7.87 -8.21
C THR A 192 7.08 -6.48 -7.61
N PHE A 193 8.26 -5.85 -7.54
CA PHE A 193 8.37 -4.47 -7.06
C PHE A 193 7.62 -3.49 -7.95
N ALA A 194 7.71 -3.68 -9.29
CA ALA A 194 6.98 -2.85 -10.24
C ALA A 194 5.46 -2.90 -10.00
N VAL A 195 4.88 -4.10 -9.87
CA VAL A 195 3.45 -4.28 -9.63
C VAL A 195 3.05 -3.76 -8.25
N GLY A 196 3.83 -4.07 -7.20
CA GLY A 196 3.57 -3.55 -5.84
C GLY A 196 3.58 -2.03 -5.81
N SER A 197 4.56 -1.40 -6.46
CA SER A 197 4.66 0.07 -6.52
C SER A 197 3.63 0.71 -7.46
N ALA A 198 3.15 0.01 -8.49
CA ALA A 198 2.00 0.45 -9.28
C ALA A 198 0.74 0.53 -8.41
N LEU A 199 0.51 -0.48 -7.55
CA LEU A 199 -0.59 -0.45 -6.58
C LEU A 199 -0.43 0.69 -5.57
N ALA A 200 0.80 0.99 -5.12
CA ALA A 200 1.08 2.16 -4.29
C ALA A 200 0.72 3.46 -5.00
N GLY A 201 1.02 3.59 -6.30
CA GLY A 201 0.62 4.74 -7.12
C GLY A 201 -0.90 4.90 -7.22
N ILE A 202 -1.63 3.82 -7.44
CA ILE A 202 -3.11 3.83 -7.43
C ILE A 202 -3.60 4.23 -6.02
N GLY A 203 -3.01 3.67 -4.97
CA GLY A 203 -3.32 4.02 -3.57
C GLY A 203 -3.07 5.49 -3.26
N ALA A 204 -1.98 6.09 -3.79
CA ALA A 204 -1.68 7.51 -3.65
C ALA A 204 -2.79 8.39 -4.26
N VAL A 205 -3.23 8.07 -5.47
CA VAL A 205 -4.34 8.80 -6.14
C VAL A 205 -5.62 8.71 -5.31
N LEU A 206 -6.02 7.50 -4.89
CA LEU A 206 -7.25 7.30 -4.11
C LEU A 206 -7.17 7.98 -2.74
N TYR A 207 -6.00 7.98 -2.11
CA TYR A 207 -5.78 8.72 -0.87
C TYR A 207 -5.92 10.23 -1.09
N CYS A 208 -5.30 10.78 -2.13
CA CYS A 208 -5.41 12.19 -2.48
C CYS A 208 -6.82 12.61 -2.90
N CYS A 209 -7.64 11.70 -3.44
CA CYS A 209 -9.07 11.94 -3.66
C CYS A 209 -9.85 12.15 -2.35
N SER A 210 -9.44 11.47 -1.26
CA SER A 210 -10.08 11.57 0.05
C SER A 210 -9.46 12.66 0.93
N TYR A 211 -8.15 12.85 0.81
CA TYR A 211 -7.34 13.82 1.53
C TYR A 211 -6.51 14.62 0.53
N PRO A 212 -7.02 15.73 -0.01
CA PRO A 212 -6.42 16.45 -1.16
C PRO A 212 -5.20 17.27 -0.76
N GLN A 213 -4.22 16.62 -0.15
CA GLN A 213 -2.95 17.23 0.25
C GLN A 213 -1.79 16.23 0.21
N ALA A 214 -0.61 16.71 -0.18
CA ALA A 214 0.65 15.98 -0.09
C ALA A 214 1.54 16.64 0.97
N THR A 215 2.09 15.83 1.87
CA THR A 215 3.09 16.24 2.87
C THR A 215 4.27 15.29 2.85
N PRO A 216 5.50 15.73 3.21
CA PRO A 216 6.67 14.86 3.18
C PRO A 216 6.53 13.61 4.06
N THR A 217 5.85 13.74 5.20
CA THR A 217 5.70 12.66 6.20
C THR A 217 4.48 11.77 6.00
N MET A 218 3.63 12.04 4.98
CA MET A 218 2.40 11.25 4.78
C MET A 218 2.68 9.78 4.47
N GLY A 219 3.80 9.49 3.80
CA GLY A 219 4.20 8.15 3.40
C GLY A 219 4.44 7.24 4.59
N SER A 220 5.20 7.70 5.56
CA SER A 220 5.56 6.93 6.75
C SER A 220 4.33 6.44 7.51
N MET A 221 3.37 7.33 7.79
CA MET A 221 2.15 6.97 8.53
C MET A 221 1.22 6.04 7.74
N LEU A 222 1.02 6.31 6.44
CA LEU A 222 0.22 5.44 5.58
C LEU A 222 0.87 4.06 5.42
N GLY A 223 2.19 4.04 5.21
CA GLY A 223 2.96 2.83 5.09
C GLY A 223 2.86 1.96 6.35
N LEU A 224 3.05 2.55 7.53
CA LEU A 224 2.94 1.83 8.81
C LEU A 224 1.53 1.25 9.02
N LYS A 225 0.47 1.99 8.75
CA LYS A 225 -0.91 1.49 8.89
C LYS A 225 -1.22 0.38 7.90
N ALA A 226 -0.76 0.51 6.66
CA ALA A 226 -0.92 -0.54 5.66
C ALA A 226 -0.08 -1.79 6.01
N PHE A 227 1.08 -1.62 6.62
CA PHE A 227 1.85 -2.73 7.18
C PHE A 227 1.08 -3.44 8.30
N VAL A 228 0.50 -2.69 9.24
CA VAL A 228 -0.38 -3.26 10.28
C VAL A 228 -1.52 -4.05 9.65
N ALA A 229 -2.14 -3.51 8.60
CA ALA A 229 -3.19 -4.18 7.86
C ALA A 229 -2.72 -5.50 7.21
N ALA A 230 -1.52 -5.49 6.59
CA ALA A 230 -0.93 -6.68 5.99
C ALA A 230 -0.62 -7.75 7.05
N VAL A 231 -0.07 -7.37 8.21
CA VAL A 231 0.21 -8.27 9.33
C VAL A 231 -1.08 -8.86 9.88
N LEU A 232 -2.07 -8.02 10.15
CA LEU A 232 -3.38 -8.44 10.65
C LEU A 232 -4.04 -9.47 9.72
N GLY A 233 -3.99 -9.19 8.41
CA GLY A 233 -4.54 -10.08 7.39
C GLY A 233 -3.76 -11.38 7.22
N GLY A 234 -2.48 -11.35 7.51
CA GLY A 234 -1.51 -12.42 7.24
C GLY A 234 -0.62 -12.05 6.06
N ILE A 235 0.62 -11.65 6.36
CA ILE A 235 1.58 -11.16 5.36
C ILE A 235 1.80 -12.24 4.28
N GLY A 236 1.80 -11.82 3.01
CA GLY A 236 1.92 -12.72 1.86
C GLY A 236 0.58 -13.30 1.36
N SER A 237 -0.53 -13.09 2.08
CA SER A 237 -1.87 -13.47 1.64
C SER A 237 -2.60 -12.28 1.03
N ILE A 238 -2.87 -12.33 -0.29
CA ILE A 238 -3.60 -11.27 -1.01
C ILE A 238 -4.99 -11.02 -0.39
N PRO A 239 -5.86 -12.04 -0.20
CA PRO A 239 -7.16 -11.81 0.45
C PRO A 239 -7.02 -11.42 1.92
N GLY A 240 -5.96 -11.88 2.60
CA GLY A 240 -5.66 -11.47 3.96
C GLY A 240 -5.39 -9.98 4.08
N ALA A 241 -4.49 -9.45 3.26
CA ALA A 241 -4.17 -8.02 3.25
C ALA A 241 -5.40 -7.14 3.02
N MET A 242 -6.33 -7.58 2.17
CA MET A 242 -7.59 -6.85 1.93
C MET A 242 -8.48 -6.83 3.18
N ILE A 243 -8.68 -7.98 3.81
CA ILE A 243 -9.50 -8.08 5.04
C ILE A 243 -8.87 -7.27 6.17
N GLY A 244 -7.54 -7.34 6.32
CA GLY A 244 -6.80 -6.56 7.32
C GLY A 244 -6.94 -5.07 7.11
N GLY A 245 -6.81 -4.60 5.86
CA GLY A 245 -7.00 -3.19 5.50
C GLY A 245 -8.40 -2.67 5.83
N ILE A 246 -9.42 -3.42 5.43
CA ILE A 246 -10.82 -3.07 5.73
C ILE A 246 -11.06 -3.06 7.24
N ALA A 247 -10.55 -4.05 7.98
CA ALA A 247 -10.70 -4.11 9.43
C ALA A 247 -10.07 -2.90 10.13
N ILE A 248 -8.85 -2.50 9.76
CA ILE A 248 -8.17 -1.31 10.33
C ILE A 248 -8.95 -0.04 9.99
N GLY A 249 -9.39 0.14 8.73
CA GLY A 249 -10.16 1.31 8.32
C GLY A 249 -11.50 1.44 9.07
N LEU A 250 -12.20 0.33 9.26
CA LEU A 250 -13.44 0.29 10.06
C LEU A 250 -13.14 0.66 11.51
N CYS A 251 -12.12 0.06 12.14
CA CYS A 251 -11.74 0.37 13.52
C CYS A 251 -11.42 1.85 13.69
N GLU A 252 -10.63 2.47 12.81
CA GLU A 252 -10.29 3.89 12.88
C GLU A 252 -11.52 4.80 12.76
N CYS A 253 -12.45 4.48 11.87
CA CYS A 253 -13.67 5.25 11.71
C CYS A 253 -14.60 5.13 12.92
N PHE A 254 -14.75 3.94 13.49
CA PHE A 254 -15.56 3.75 14.69
C PHE A 254 -14.96 4.42 15.92
N VAL A 255 -13.64 4.33 16.11
CA VAL A 255 -12.93 5.06 17.20
C VAL A 255 -13.14 6.56 17.07
N SER A 256 -13.11 7.08 15.82
CA SER A 256 -13.39 8.51 15.58
C SER A 256 -14.84 8.87 15.85
N ALA A 257 -15.80 8.00 15.55
CA ALA A 257 -17.22 8.21 15.78
C ALA A 257 -17.60 8.32 17.27
N ILE A 258 -16.85 7.65 18.13
CA ILE A 258 -17.02 7.69 19.60
C ILE A 258 -16.38 8.96 20.21
N GLY A 259 -15.74 9.82 19.39
CA GLY A 259 -15.07 11.05 19.85
C GLY A 259 -13.59 10.85 20.22
N LEU A 260 -13.04 9.65 20.04
CA LEU A 260 -11.67 9.31 20.38
C LEU A 260 -10.71 9.44 19.18
N SER A 261 -10.87 10.46 18.35
CA SER A 261 -10.07 10.64 17.12
C SER A 261 -8.56 10.71 17.36
N ALA A 262 -8.11 11.24 18.50
CA ALA A 262 -6.70 11.26 18.88
C ALA A 262 -6.11 9.84 19.11
N TRP A 263 -6.95 8.88 19.46
CA TRP A 263 -6.54 7.49 19.77
C TRP A 263 -6.53 6.55 18.57
N LYS A 264 -6.93 7.01 17.37
CA LYS A 264 -6.97 6.17 16.15
C LYS A 264 -5.68 5.40 15.93
N VAL A 265 -4.57 6.10 15.98
CA VAL A 265 -3.24 5.52 15.74
C VAL A 265 -2.88 4.52 16.84
N ALA A 266 -3.13 4.89 18.11
CA ALA A 266 -2.86 4.01 19.24
C ALA A 266 -3.66 2.70 19.16
N VAL A 267 -4.95 2.79 18.79
CA VAL A 267 -5.80 1.60 18.61
C VAL A 267 -5.29 0.71 17.48
N THR A 268 -4.88 1.30 16.35
CA THR A 268 -4.32 0.55 15.22
C THR A 268 -3.08 -0.26 15.65
N PHE A 269 -2.15 0.36 16.38
CA PHE A 269 -0.96 -0.33 16.87
C PHE A 269 -1.26 -1.30 18.02
N ALA A 270 -2.23 -1.00 18.88
CA ALA A 270 -2.70 -1.94 19.91
C ALA A 270 -3.24 -3.23 19.27
N ILE A 271 -4.04 -3.11 18.20
CA ILE A 271 -4.52 -4.27 17.44
C ILE A 271 -3.35 -5.07 16.87
N LEU A 272 -2.32 -4.40 16.33
CA LEU A 272 -1.12 -5.09 15.85
C LEU A 272 -0.46 -5.92 16.96
N ILE A 273 -0.24 -5.32 18.13
CA ILE A 273 0.38 -6.01 19.28
C ILE A 273 -0.45 -7.22 19.69
N ILE A 274 -1.77 -7.04 19.84
CA ILE A 274 -2.69 -8.12 20.20
C ILE A 274 -2.60 -9.27 19.20
N VAL A 275 -2.65 -8.95 17.89
CA VAL A 275 -2.58 -9.99 16.85
C VAL A 275 -1.25 -10.72 16.87
N LEU A 276 -0.14 -10.02 17.02
CA LEU A 276 1.18 -10.64 17.09
C LEU A 276 1.34 -11.56 18.33
N LEU A 277 0.71 -11.22 19.45
CA LEU A 277 0.73 -12.03 20.67
C LEU A 277 -0.12 -13.30 20.53
N PHE A 278 -1.33 -13.20 19.97
CA PHE A 278 -2.27 -14.33 19.93
C PHE A 278 -2.23 -15.13 18.62
N LYS A 279 -1.97 -14.48 17.49
CA LYS A 279 -1.94 -15.11 16.17
C LYS A 279 -0.89 -14.47 15.26
N PRO A 280 0.40 -14.75 15.48
CA PRO A 280 1.51 -14.09 14.75
C PRO A 280 1.46 -14.32 13.23
N THR A 281 0.74 -15.33 12.75
CA THR A 281 0.52 -15.56 11.31
C THR A 281 -0.55 -14.65 10.69
N GLY A 282 -1.28 -13.87 11.48
CA GLY A 282 -2.45 -13.10 11.02
C GLY A 282 -3.68 -13.97 10.75
N PHE A 283 -4.76 -13.38 10.20
CA PHE A 283 -6.02 -14.10 9.99
C PHE A 283 -5.93 -15.21 8.94
N LEU A 284 -5.29 -14.93 7.79
CA LEU A 284 -5.18 -15.84 6.64
C LEU A 284 -3.73 -16.16 6.25
N GLY A 285 -2.78 -15.91 7.13
CA GLY A 285 -1.36 -16.22 6.90
C GLY A 285 -1.09 -17.74 6.99
N ARG A 286 -0.14 -18.21 6.18
CA ARG A 286 0.36 -19.58 6.24
C ARG A 286 1.52 -19.67 7.22
N LYS A 287 1.62 -20.77 7.95
CA LYS A 287 2.83 -21.06 8.75
C LYS A 287 3.97 -21.31 7.78
N VAL A 288 4.97 -20.44 7.79
CA VAL A 288 6.24 -20.69 7.11
C VAL A 288 6.96 -21.74 7.94
N GLN A 289 7.14 -22.96 7.41
CA GLN A 289 8.04 -23.93 8.01
C GLN A 289 9.46 -23.45 7.71
N GLU A 290 10.21 -23.10 8.75
CA GLU A 290 11.65 -22.92 8.59
C GLU A 290 12.21 -24.28 8.17
N LYS A 291 12.75 -24.33 6.94
CA LYS A 291 13.57 -25.46 6.52
C LYS A 291 14.86 -25.37 7.31
N VAL A 292 15.03 -26.29 8.25
CA VAL A 292 16.28 -26.52 9.00
C VAL A 292 17.32 -27.05 8.04
#